data_13e127bfa88a570de29c723ae321cd4b
#
_entry.id   13e127bfa88a570de29c723ae321cd4b
#
_cell.length_a   1.000
_cell.length_b   1.000
_cell.length_c   1.000
_cell.angle_alpha   90.00
_cell.angle_beta   90.00
_cell.angle_gamma   90.00
#
_symmetry.space_group_name_H-M   'P 1'
#
loop_
_entity.id
_entity.type
_entity.pdbx_description
1 polymer ?
#
loop_
_entity_poly.entity_id
_entity_poly.type
_entity_poly.pdbx_seq_one_letter_code
_entity_poly.pdbx_strand_id
1 'polypeptide(L)'
;MFRANIFYSILLALLLAFGSEILVWTNPVGRPLLEWVLLILGYLALSAVLLDFIVRYRVRDLFGALLLTGIYALAGALVLNPASTLNDMPRTLVTRIMGAHALIAAEMVGLFLVLTSGKSVSRNLLIGCAVVGLAWGIWVKHWPQEEGYGAVSLPTMLVFGAGGIALIAIYLYVVLPRWQGSEATANQPTAITSPSVSDERLNVLLLTRRDWMIVIAVLAVLLVVRLLQGQGIGAGLILCPLLIVLCWGILWFRERKRGDTLLDGRLPIRPLALTSFILAAGLFLAVGIFAYNLPDIQFGTITPFTLIGLGFTAYGLAWLPTVSLVLGVQGYLRQLATRKM
;
A
#
# COMPACT_ATOMS: atom_id res chain seq x y z
N MET A 1 -6.77 12.22 21.08
CA MET A 1 -6.32 10.88 20.70
C MET A 1 -6.40 10.62 19.19
N PHE A 2 -7.40 11.16 18.49
CA PHE A 2 -7.59 11.06 17.02
C PHE A 2 -6.43 11.65 16.18
N ARG A 3 -5.64 12.55 16.75
CA ARG A 3 -4.69 13.37 15.97
C ARG A 3 -3.43 12.63 15.50
N ALA A 4 -2.79 11.82 16.33
CA ALA A 4 -1.54 11.19 15.93
C ALA A 4 -1.74 10.07 14.89
N ASN A 5 -2.77 9.21 15.04
CA ASN A 5 -3.06 8.15 14.07
C ASN A 5 -3.32 8.71 12.66
N ILE A 6 -4.01 9.85 12.54
CA ILE A 6 -4.37 10.44 11.25
C ILE A 6 -3.14 10.82 10.43
N PHE A 7 -2.04 11.25 11.07
CA PHE A 7 -0.82 11.66 10.34
C PHE A 7 -0.11 10.48 9.68
N TYR A 8 -0.02 9.37 10.40
CA TYR A 8 0.57 8.16 9.85
C TYR A 8 -0.33 7.59 8.74
N SER A 9 -1.65 7.66 8.95
CA SER A 9 -2.64 7.23 7.95
C SER A 9 -2.61 8.09 6.70
N ILE A 10 -2.42 9.41 6.80
CA ILE A 10 -2.30 10.30 5.63
C ILE A 10 -1.06 9.94 4.82
N LEU A 11 0.11 9.77 5.46
CA LEU A 11 1.33 9.41 4.74
C LEU A 11 1.16 8.07 4.01
N LEU A 12 0.67 7.06 4.71
CA LEU A 12 0.45 5.76 4.11
C LEU A 12 -0.62 5.82 3.00
N ALA A 13 -1.69 6.60 3.19
CA ALA A 13 -2.73 6.82 2.18
C ALA A 13 -2.18 7.49 0.91
N LEU A 14 -1.33 8.52 1.06
CA LEU A 14 -0.66 9.17 -0.07
C LEU A 14 0.21 8.20 -0.85
N LEU A 15 0.97 7.34 -0.15
CA LEU A 15 1.79 6.32 -0.78
C LEU A 15 0.94 5.25 -1.48
N LEU A 16 -0.11 4.75 -0.84
CA LEU A 16 -1.01 3.76 -1.43
C LEU A 16 -1.76 4.32 -2.64
N ALA A 17 -2.21 5.59 -2.55
CA ALA A 17 -2.82 6.28 -3.69
C ALA A 17 -1.81 6.47 -4.84
N PHE A 18 -0.58 6.89 -4.53
CA PHE A 18 0.49 6.99 -5.53
C PHE A 18 0.75 5.64 -6.21
N GLY A 19 0.88 4.58 -5.42
CA GLY A 19 1.08 3.22 -5.93
C GLY A 19 -0.07 2.74 -6.82
N SER A 20 -1.30 2.80 -6.33
CA SER A 20 -2.46 2.28 -7.05
C SER A 20 -2.88 3.14 -8.25
N GLU A 21 -2.87 4.48 -8.11
CA GLU A 21 -3.40 5.34 -9.15
C GLU A 21 -2.35 5.76 -10.18
N ILE A 22 -1.09 5.91 -9.76
CA ILE A 22 -0.03 6.45 -10.61
C ILE A 22 0.93 5.35 -11.09
N LEU A 23 1.38 4.42 -10.21
CA LEU A 23 2.27 3.35 -10.66
C LEU A 23 1.52 2.27 -11.46
N VAL A 24 0.35 1.82 -10.98
CA VAL A 24 -0.51 0.88 -11.73
C VAL A 24 -1.22 1.57 -12.89
N TRP A 25 -1.39 2.89 -12.81
CA TRP A 25 -2.07 3.74 -13.82
C TRP A 25 -3.53 3.34 -14.03
N THR A 26 -4.36 3.54 -13.03
CA THR A 26 -5.81 3.25 -13.10
C THR A 26 -6.61 4.39 -13.73
N ASN A 27 -6.11 4.98 -14.81
CA ASN A 27 -6.69 6.13 -15.54
C ASN A 27 -6.84 7.41 -14.67
N PRO A 28 -5.77 7.95 -14.07
CA PRO A 28 -5.86 9.14 -13.23
C PRO A 28 -6.32 10.39 -14.00
N VAL A 29 -6.04 10.45 -15.32
CA VAL A 29 -6.39 11.60 -16.19
C VAL A 29 -7.89 11.74 -16.42
N GLY A 30 -8.60 10.61 -16.53
CA GLY A 30 -10.04 10.57 -16.84
C GLY A 30 -10.97 10.78 -15.64
N ARG A 31 -10.42 10.97 -14.42
CA ARG A 31 -11.24 11.00 -13.21
C ARG A 31 -11.76 12.40 -12.86
N PRO A 32 -13.06 12.56 -12.60
CA PRO A 32 -13.63 13.80 -12.10
C PRO A 32 -13.18 14.06 -10.65
N LEU A 33 -13.20 15.34 -10.24
CA LEU A 33 -12.75 15.76 -8.90
C LEU A 33 -13.48 15.04 -7.77
N LEU A 34 -14.79 14.82 -7.91
CA LEU A 34 -15.57 14.10 -6.90
C LEU A 34 -15.05 12.67 -6.68
N GLU A 35 -14.63 12.00 -7.74
CA GLU A 35 -14.09 10.65 -7.64
C GLU A 35 -12.75 10.63 -6.92
N TRP A 36 -11.89 11.64 -7.15
CA TRP A 36 -10.67 11.82 -6.37
C TRP A 36 -10.93 12.00 -4.88
N VAL A 37 -11.95 12.78 -4.51
CA VAL A 37 -12.34 12.96 -3.09
C VAL A 37 -12.77 11.62 -2.48
N LEU A 38 -13.60 10.85 -3.17
CA LEU A 38 -14.03 9.53 -2.72
C LEU A 38 -12.84 8.56 -2.56
N LEU A 39 -11.92 8.56 -3.53
CA LEU A 39 -10.71 7.74 -3.46
C LEU A 39 -9.81 8.11 -2.27
N ILE A 40 -9.58 9.39 -2.04
CA ILE A 40 -8.75 9.86 -0.90
C ILE A 40 -9.36 9.38 0.42
N LEU A 41 -10.68 9.49 0.59
CA LEU A 41 -11.37 8.97 1.79
C LEU A 41 -11.20 7.44 1.92
N GLY A 42 -11.28 6.71 0.82
CA GLY A 42 -11.07 5.27 0.82
C GLY A 42 -9.63 4.88 1.15
N TYR A 43 -8.63 5.58 0.58
CA TYR A 43 -7.22 5.35 0.92
C TYR A 43 -6.93 5.67 2.39
N LEU A 44 -7.51 6.74 2.94
CA LEU A 44 -7.39 7.07 4.36
C LEU A 44 -7.99 5.99 5.26
N ALA A 45 -9.18 5.51 4.93
CA ALA A 45 -9.84 4.45 5.67
C ALA A 45 -9.03 3.14 5.64
N LEU A 46 -8.57 2.71 4.46
CA LEU A 46 -7.78 1.49 4.30
C LEU A 46 -6.39 1.59 4.94
N SER A 47 -5.73 2.75 4.88
CA SER A 47 -4.44 2.96 5.54
C SER A 47 -4.57 2.91 7.07
N ALA A 48 -5.66 3.47 7.62
CA ALA A 48 -5.93 3.39 9.06
C ALA A 48 -6.15 1.93 9.51
N VAL A 49 -6.88 1.13 8.73
CA VAL A 49 -7.04 -0.32 8.97
C VAL A 49 -5.70 -1.06 8.92
N LEU A 50 -4.86 -0.77 7.92
CA LEU A 50 -3.54 -1.41 7.79
C LEU A 50 -2.66 -1.11 9.01
N LEU A 51 -2.59 0.15 9.45
CA LEU A 51 -1.80 0.55 10.62
C LEU A 51 -2.33 -0.11 11.90
N ASP A 52 -3.65 -0.10 12.10
CA ASP A 52 -4.28 -0.80 13.24
C ASP A 52 -3.93 -2.29 13.22
N PHE A 53 -4.02 -2.95 12.06
CA PHE A 53 -3.71 -4.38 11.95
C PHE A 53 -2.23 -4.69 12.18
N ILE A 54 -1.30 -3.85 11.71
CA ILE A 54 0.14 -4.01 12.01
C ILE A 54 0.36 -4.04 13.53
N VAL A 55 -0.24 -3.11 14.26
CA VAL A 55 -0.07 -3.00 15.71
C VAL A 55 -0.88 -4.07 16.44
N ARG A 56 -2.16 -4.24 16.10
CA ARG A 56 -3.10 -5.16 16.76
C ARG A 56 -2.66 -6.61 16.66
N TYR A 57 -2.17 -7.04 15.49
CA TYR A 57 -1.73 -8.41 15.23
C TYR A 57 -0.21 -8.58 15.32
N ARG A 58 0.51 -7.54 15.79
CA ARG A 58 1.97 -7.57 15.98
C ARG A 58 2.70 -8.10 14.75
N VAL A 59 2.39 -7.52 13.57
CA VAL A 59 3.01 -7.90 12.30
C VAL A 59 4.46 -7.44 12.30
N ARG A 60 5.39 -8.40 12.15
CA ARG A 60 6.85 -8.16 12.23
C ARG A 60 7.64 -8.74 11.06
N ASP A 61 7.02 -9.60 10.27
CA ASP A 61 7.69 -10.34 9.19
C ASP A 61 7.07 -10.03 7.83
N LEU A 62 7.80 -10.41 6.79
CA LEU A 62 7.38 -10.24 5.40
C LEU A 62 6.04 -10.94 5.11
N PHE A 63 5.84 -12.16 5.62
CA PHE A 63 4.60 -12.91 5.36
C PHE A 63 3.38 -12.22 5.95
N GLY A 64 3.50 -11.64 7.15
CA GLY A 64 2.44 -10.84 7.73
C GLY A 64 2.17 -9.55 6.96
N ALA A 65 3.22 -8.89 6.45
CA ALA A 65 3.09 -7.73 5.58
C ALA A 65 2.39 -8.09 4.26
N LEU A 66 2.78 -9.21 3.62
CA LEU A 66 2.11 -9.72 2.41
C LEU A 66 0.63 -10.01 2.66
N LEU A 67 0.30 -10.62 3.81
CA LEU A 67 -1.09 -10.90 4.18
C LEU A 67 -1.92 -9.62 4.32
N LEU A 68 -1.36 -8.60 4.97
CA LEU A 68 -2.01 -7.30 5.13
C LEU A 68 -2.24 -6.58 3.80
N THR A 69 -1.24 -6.59 2.92
CA THR A 69 -1.36 -5.96 1.60
C THR A 69 -2.33 -6.71 0.69
N GLY A 70 -2.49 -8.03 0.88
CA GLY A 70 -3.57 -8.80 0.27
C GLY A 70 -4.96 -8.37 0.76
N ILE A 71 -5.15 -8.19 2.08
CA ILE A 71 -6.41 -7.66 2.63
C ILE A 71 -6.71 -6.28 2.05
N TYR A 72 -5.70 -5.41 1.99
CA TYR A 72 -5.83 -4.09 1.37
C TYR A 72 -6.25 -4.19 -0.10
N ALA A 73 -5.59 -5.03 -0.89
CA ALA A 73 -5.89 -5.17 -2.31
C ALA A 73 -7.31 -5.71 -2.56
N LEU A 74 -7.76 -6.68 -1.77
CA LEU A 74 -9.13 -7.21 -1.83
C LEU A 74 -10.17 -6.16 -1.46
N ALA A 75 -9.94 -5.42 -0.37
CA ALA A 75 -10.85 -4.36 0.05
C ALA A 75 -10.84 -3.19 -0.96
N GLY A 76 -9.65 -2.79 -1.44
CA GLY A 76 -9.49 -1.75 -2.46
C GLY A 76 -10.17 -2.11 -3.78
N ALA A 77 -10.11 -3.38 -4.18
CA ALA A 77 -10.82 -3.86 -5.37
C ALA A 77 -12.34 -3.64 -5.30
N LEU A 78 -12.93 -3.77 -4.11
CA LEU A 78 -14.36 -3.55 -3.91
C LEU A 78 -14.75 -2.07 -3.87
N VAL A 79 -13.93 -1.23 -3.21
CA VAL A 79 -14.35 0.13 -2.87
C VAL A 79 -13.65 1.24 -3.65
N LEU A 80 -12.43 0.99 -4.16
CA LEU A 80 -11.65 2.00 -4.87
C LEU A 80 -11.80 1.87 -6.39
N ASN A 81 -11.43 0.71 -6.94
CA ASN A 81 -11.28 0.49 -8.38
C ASN A 81 -11.97 -0.79 -8.87
N PRO A 82 -13.28 -1.02 -8.58
CA PRO A 82 -13.95 -2.26 -8.98
C PRO A 82 -14.01 -2.46 -10.50
N ALA A 83 -14.18 -1.40 -11.27
CA ALA A 83 -14.26 -1.48 -12.72
C ALA A 83 -13.00 -2.09 -13.36
N SER A 84 -11.81 -1.77 -12.86
CA SER A 84 -10.57 -2.31 -13.39
C SER A 84 -10.17 -3.64 -12.78
N THR A 85 -10.68 -4.00 -11.59
CA THR A 85 -10.20 -5.16 -10.83
C THR A 85 -11.15 -6.35 -10.82
N LEU A 86 -12.47 -6.14 -11.03
CA LEU A 86 -13.48 -7.19 -10.85
C LEU A 86 -14.14 -7.66 -12.15
N ASN A 87 -13.87 -7.01 -13.30
CA ASN A 87 -14.58 -7.27 -14.55
C ASN A 87 -14.42 -8.70 -15.11
N ASP A 88 -13.32 -9.38 -14.83
CA ASP A 88 -13.00 -10.69 -15.40
C ASP A 88 -12.49 -11.64 -14.30
N MET A 89 -13.34 -11.85 -13.29
CA MET A 89 -13.05 -12.82 -12.22
C MET A 89 -13.20 -14.26 -12.74
N PRO A 90 -12.31 -15.20 -12.37
CA PRO A 90 -11.26 -15.10 -11.37
C PRO A 90 -9.89 -14.63 -11.89
N ARG A 91 -9.72 -14.39 -13.20
CA ARG A 91 -8.43 -13.98 -13.77
C ARG A 91 -7.89 -12.72 -13.12
N THR A 92 -8.73 -11.69 -12.97
CA THR A 92 -8.34 -10.41 -12.38
C THR A 92 -8.03 -10.50 -10.88
N LEU A 93 -8.58 -11.51 -10.17
CA LEU A 93 -8.17 -11.78 -8.79
C LEU A 93 -6.67 -12.06 -8.70
N VAL A 94 -6.14 -12.88 -9.60
CA VAL A 94 -4.72 -13.25 -9.61
C VAL A 94 -3.85 -12.16 -10.21
N THR A 95 -4.24 -11.62 -11.36
CA THR A 95 -3.37 -10.70 -12.12
C THR A 95 -3.40 -9.28 -11.58
N ARG A 96 -4.56 -8.78 -11.21
CA ARG A 96 -4.76 -7.37 -10.81
C ARG A 96 -4.81 -7.21 -9.30
N ILE A 97 -5.69 -7.93 -8.61
CA ILE A 97 -5.89 -7.73 -7.18
C ILE A 97 -4.67 -8.25 -6.40
N MET A 98 -4.42 -9.58 -6.47
CA MET A 98 -3.31 -10.20 -5.74
C MET A 98 -1.96 -9.97 -6.44
N GLY A 99 -1.96 -9.81 -7.76
CA GLY A 99 -0.76 -9.50 -8.54
C GLY A 99 -0.35 -8.04 -8.38
N ALA A 100 -0.96 -7.13 -9.15
CA ALA A 100 -0.52 -5.74 -9.21
C ALA A 100 -0.79 -4.97 -7.90
N HIS A 101 -2.05 -4.91 -7.43
CA HIS A 101 -2.39 -4.05 -6.29
C HIS A 101 -1.79 -4.53 -4.96
N ALA A 102 -1.72 -5.85 -4.70
CA ALA A 102 -1.11 -6.33 -3.46
C ALA A 102 0.41 -6.17 -3.47
N LEU A 103 1.08 -6.40 -4.61
CA LEU A 103 2.53 -6.17 -4.75
C LEU A 103 2.87 -4.69 -4.55
N ILE A 104 2.19 -3.81 -5.29
CA ILE A 104 2.42 -2.36 -5.16
C ILE A 104 2.11 -1.88 -3.73
N ALA A 105 1.05 -2.40 -3.09
CA ALA A 105 0.79 -2.07 -1.70
C ALA A 105 1.93 -2.55 -0.76
N ALA A 106 2.53 -3.71 -1.02
CA ALA A 106 3.70 -4.18 -0.26
C ALA A 106 4.91 -3.25 -0.46
N GLU A 107 5.14 -2.79 -1.69
CA GLU A 107 6.18 -1.79 -1.99
C GLU A 107 5.91 -0.46 -1.28
N MET A 108 4.66 0.02 -1.28
CA MET A 108 4.28 1.28 -0.61
C MET A 108 4.39 1.18 0.91
N VAL A 109 4.02 0.05 1.53
CA VAL A 109 4.27 -0.20 2.95
C VAL A 109 5.77 -0.26 3.23
N GLY A 110 6.56 -0.92 2.39
CA GLY A 110 8.02 -0.92 2.48
C GLY A 110 8.61 0.49 2.39
N LEU A 111 8.14 1.29 1.43
CA LEU A 111 8.56 2.68 1.26
C LEU A 111 8.14 3.54 2.47
N PHE A 112 6.93 3.36 3.01
CA PHE A 112 6.50 3.99 4.25
C PHE A 112 7.48 3.73 5.40
N LEU A 113 7.91 2.46 5.58
CA LEU A 113 8.86 2.09 6.59
C LEU A 113 10.25 2.72 6.38
N VAL A 114 10.69 2.89 5.14
CA VAL A 114 11.96 3.55 4.80
C VAL A 114 11.87 5.05 5.05
N LEU A 115 10.82 5.71 4.55
CA LEU A 115 10.60 7.16 4.68
C LEU A 115 10.47 7.60 6.14
N THR A 116 9.99 6.72 7.02
CA THR A 116 9.78 6.99 8.45
C THR A 116 10.96 6.58 9.32
N SER A 117 12.04 6.02 8.76
CA SER A 117 13.15 5.44 9.52
C SER A 117 14.20 6.45 10.00
N GLY A 118 14.23 7.66 9.46
CA GLY A 118 15.27 8.67 9.71
C GLY A 118 16.67 8.28 9.22
N LYS A 119 16.79 7.18 8.49
CA LYS A 119 18.07 6.70 7.96
C LYS A 119 18.44 7.44 6.68
N SER A 120 19.73 7.44 6.34
CA SER A 120 20.20 7.88 5.02
C SER A 120 19.79 6.88 3.93
N VAL A 121 19.87 7.34 2.67
CA VAL A 121 19.57 6.50 1.51
C VAL A 121 20.44 5.24 1.52
N SER A 122 19.82 4.07 1.31
CA SER A 122 20.53 2.81 1.15
C SER A 122 20.67 2.47 -0.34
N ARG A 123 21.71 1.71 -0.69
CA ARG A 123 21.87 1.17 -2.05
C ARG A 123 20.62 0.41 -2.52
N ASN A 124 19.99 -0.35 -1.62
CA ASN A 124 18.79 -1.13 -1.93
C ASN A 124 17.60 -0.24 -2.28
N LEU A 125 17.44 0.91 -1.60
CA LEU A 125 16.41 1.88 -1.95
C LEU A 125 16.62 2.43 -3.36
N LEU A 126 17.85 2.81 -3.72
CA LEU A 126 18.14 3.33 -5.06
C LEU A 126 17.89 2.26 -6.14
N ILE A 127 18.34 1.03 -5.92
CA ILE A 127 18.04 -0.08 -6.84
C ILE A 127 16.53 -0.27 -6.98
N GLY A 128 15.78 -0.28 -5.87
CA GLY A 128 14.33 -0.38 -5.88
C GLY A 128 13.68 0.75 -6.69
N CYS A 129 14.09 2.00 -6.45
CA CYS A 129 13.58 3.17 -7.20
C CYS A 129 13.89 3.06 -8.71
N ALA A 130 15.07 2.58 -9.08
CA ALA A 130 15.44 2.37 -10.49
C ALA A 130 14.58 1.26 -11.13
N VAL A 131 14.40 0.13 -10.45
CA VAL A 131 13.60 -1.00 -10.96
C VAL A 131 12.13 -0.60 -11.10
N VAL A 132 11.55 0.05 -10.07
CA VAL A 132 10.16 0.51 -10.11
C VAL A 132 9.99 1.60 -11.17
N GLY A 133 10.95 2.53 -11.31
CA GLY A 133 10.93 3.55 -12.36
C GLY A 133 10.96 2.94 -13.76
N LEU A 134 11.81 1.92 -13.98
CA LEU A 134 11.90 1.19 -15.26
C LEU A 134 10.55 0.51 -15.57
N ALA A 135 10.00 -0.23 -14.62
CA ALA A 135 8.74 -0.91 -14.80
C ALA A 135 7.59 0.09 -15.06
N TRP A 136 7.55 1.20 -14.30
CA TRP A 136 6.53 2.24 -14.44
C TRP A 136 6.57 2.93 -15.80
N GLY A 137 7.75 3.30 -16.30
CA GLY A 137 7.87 3.94 -17.62
C GLY A 137 7.35 3.06 -18.75
N ILE A 138 7.71 1.76 -18.74
CA ILE A 138 7.22 0.77 -19.71
C ILE A 138 5.70 0.58 -19.54
N TRP A 139 5.24 0.43 -18.28
CA TRP A 139 3.83 0.16 -17.97
C TRP A 139 2.91 1.28 -18.44
N VAL A 140 3.23 2.54 -18.11
CA VAL A 140 2.41 3.71 -18.49
C VAL A 140 2.39 3.94 -19.99
N LYS A 141 3.44 3.56 -20.72
CA LYS A 141 3.47 3.64 -22.18
C LYS A 141 2.42 2.73 -22.83
N HIS A 142 2.22 1.52 -22.32
CA HIS A 142 1.45 0.47 -23.00
C HIS A 142 0.09 0.19 -22.34
N TRP A 143 0.03 0.12 -21.01
CA TRP A 143 -1.16 -0.28 -20.27
C TRP A 143 -2.42 0.53 -20.55
N PRO A 144 -2.39 1.89 -20.65
CA PRO A 144 -3.58 2.66 -20.93
C PRO A 144 -4.18 2.37 -22.30
N GLN A 145 -3.36 2.02 -23.28
CA GLN A 145 -3.80 1.65 -24.62
C GLN A 145 -4.51 0.28 -24.61
N GLU A 146 -3.95 -0.69 -23.89
CA GLU A 146 -4.55 -2.02 -23.73
C GLU A 146 -5.92 -1.97 -23.02
N GLU A 147 -6.09 -1.04 -22.07
CA GLU A 147 -7.37 -0.83 -21.37
C GLU A 147 -8.35 0.11 -22.14
N GLY A 148 -7.97 0.60 -23.29
CA GLY A 148 -8.81 1.49 -24.11
C GLY A 148 -8.87 2.93 -23.62
N TYR A 149 -7.99 3.35 -22.72
CA TYR A 149 -7.90 4.75 -22.24
C TYR A 149 -7.14 5.66 -23.19
N GLY A 150 -6.51 5.10 -24.23
CA GLY A 150 -5.67 5.83 -25.17
C GLY A 150 -4.23 6.00 -24.72
N ALA A 151 -3.40 6.58 -25.60
CA ALA A 151 -1.98 6.79 -25.31
C ALA A 151 -1.80 7.92 -24.29
N VAL A 152 -0.97 7.68 -23.29
CA VAL A 152 -0.57 8.70 -22.30
C VAL A 152 0.67 9.40 -22.81
N SER A 153 0.67 10.73 -22.87
CA SER A 153 1.87 11.49 -23.26
C SER A 153 2.91 11.53 -22.13
N LEU A 154 4.19 11.64 -22.51
CA LEU A 154 5.28 11.79 -21.53
C LEU A 154 5.07 12.97 -20.56
N PRO A 155 4.65 14.18 -21.01
CA PRO A 155 4.33 15.26 -20.10
C PRO A 155 3.23 14.90 -19.09
N THR A 156 2.17 14.23 -19.54
CA THR A 156 1.08 13.78 -18.65
C THR A 156 1.60 12.79 -17.61
N MET A 157 2.36 11.79 -18.02
CA MET A 157 3.03 10.85 -17.10
C MET A 157 3.85 11.59 -16.04
N LEU A 158 4.65 12.57 -16.46
CA LEU A 158 5.51 13.35 -15.56
C LEU A 158 4.71 14.23 -14.59
N VAL A 159 3.63 14.87 -15.04
CA VAL A 159 2.77 15.69 -14.17
C VAL A 159 2.21 14.85 -13.04
N PHE A 160 1.70 13.66 -13.32
CA PHE A 160 1.16 12.77 -12.28
C PHE A 160 2.27 12.17 -11.40
N GLY A 161 3.37 11.69 -11.99
CA GLY A 161 4.48 11.11 -11.25
C GLY A 161 5.17 12.11 -10.35
N ALA A 162 5.64 13.24 -10.91
CA ALA A 162 6.30 14.29 -10.15
C ALA A 162 5.34 15.00 -9.18
N GLY A 163 4.07 15.20 -9.58
CA GLY A 163 3.03 15.77 -8.71
C GLY A 163 2.76 14.90 -7.49
N GLY A 164 2.62 13.58 -7.67
CA GLY A 164 2.46 12.64 -6.56
C GLY A 164 3.66 12.63 -5.61
N ILE A 165 4.89 12.61 -6.16
CA ILE A 165 6.12 12.71 -5.36
C ILE A 165 6.19 14.04 -4.62
N ALA A 166 5.82 15.16 -5.26
CA ALA A 166 5.80 16.47 -4.63
C ALA A 166 4.80 16.53 -3.47
N LEU A 167 3.61 15.95 -3.60
CA LEU A 167 2.63 15.85 -2.51
C LEU A 167 3.19 15.07 -1.31
N ILE A 168 3.85 13.94 -1.56
CA ILE A 168 4.51 13.14 -0.51
C ILE A 168 5.62 13.96 0.15
N ALA A 169 6.44 14.69 -0.62
CA ALA A 169 7.51 15.54 -0.10
C ALA A 169 6.96 16.70 0.76
N ILE A 170 5.95 17.41 0.26
CA ILE A 170 5.29 18.49 1.01
C ILE A 170 4.75 17.95 2.33
N TYR A 171 4.09 16.78 2.29
CA TYR A 171 3.59 16.16 3.50
C TYR A 171 4.71 15.85 4.51
N LEU A 172 5.79 15.18 4.07
CA LEU A 172 6.90 14.74 4.92
C LEU A 172 7.72 15.90 5.49
N TYR A 173 8.00 16.94 4.70
CA TYR A 173 8.97 17.97 5.06
C TYR A 173 8.35 19.30 5.46
N VAL A 174 7.08 19.53 5.14
CA VAL A 174 6.38 20.79 5.48
C VAL A 174 5.25 20.56 6.47
N VAL A 175 4.36 19.59 6.20
CA VAL A 175 3.16 19.39 7.04
C VAL A 175 3.51 18.66 8.33
N LEU A 176 4.13 17.49 8.22
CA LEU A 176 4.41 16.61 9.34
C LEU A 176 5.28 17.25 10.45
N PRO A 177 6.40 17.98 10.15
CA PRO A 177 7.22 18.61 11.19
C PRO A 177 6.49 19.69 11.98
N ARG A 178 5.63 20.47 11.31
CA ARG A 178 4.84 21.52 11.98
C ARG A 178 3.91 20.96 13.04
N TRP A 179 3.40 19.77 12.81
CA TRP A 179 2.46 19.11 13.70
C TRP A 179 3.15 18.37 14.84
N GLN A 180 4.28 17.73 14.56
CA GLN A 180 5.11 17.11 15.60
C GLN A 180 5.69 18.15 16.57
N GLY A 181 6.08 19.33 16.09
CA GLY A 181 6.56 20.43 16.93
C GLY A 181 5.49 20.97 17.88
N SER A 182 4.22 20.99 17.47
CA SER A 182 3.10 21.41 18.30
C SER A 182 2.79 20.43 19.45
N GLU A 183 3.01 19.11 19.24
CA GLU A 183 2.81 18.10 20.27
C GLU A 183 4.00 17.99 21.25
N ALA A 184 5.22 18.20 20.77
CA ALA A 184 6.42 18.17 21.60
C ALA A 184 6.42 19.27 22.66
N THR A 185 5.79 20.42 22.36
CA THR A 185 5.66 21.54 23.33
C THR A 185 4.59 21.27 24.39
N ALA A 186 3.64 20.39 24.11
CA ALA A 186 2.53 20.06 25.03
C ALA A 186 2.83 18.91 26.00
N ASN A 187 3.77 18.02 25.65
CA ASN A 187 4.05 16.80 26.40
C ASN A 187 5.56 16.50 26.41
N GLN A 188 6.33 17.21 27.22
CA GLN A 188 7.67 16.75 27.59
C GLN A 188 7.60 15.84 28.81
N PRO A 189 7.67 14.52 28.68
CA PRO A 189 8.15 13.67 29.75
C PRO A 189 9.66 13.55 29.59
N THR A 190 10.36 13.88 30.68
CA THR A 190 11.77 13.61 30.90
C THR A 190 12.14 12.19 30.45
N ALA A 191 13.24 12.13 29.71
CA ALA A 191 13.80 10.92 29.17
C ALA A 191 13.96 9.79 30.18
N ILE A 192 13.15 8.75 30.07
CA ILE A 192 13.46 7.42 30.64
C ILE A 192 13.18 6.40 29.54
N THR A 193 14.24 5.82 29.01
CA THR A 193 14.23 4.72 28.03
C THR A 193 13.88 3.41 28.75
N SER A 194 12.59 3.15 28.96
CA SER A 194 12.12 1.83 29.37
C SER A 194 11.36 1.17 28.22
N PRO A 195 11.44 -0.17 28.05
CA PRO A 195 10.77 -0.89 26.97
C PRO A 195 9.23 -0.75 26.97
N SER A 196 8.63 -0.28 28.07
CA SER A 196 7.21 0.04 28.17
C SER A 196 6.80 1.27 27.34
N VAL A 197 7.73 2.16 26.99
CA VAL A 197 7.47 3.40 26.25
C VAL A 197 7.20 3.13 24.75
N SER A 198 7.77 2.06 24.18
CA SER A 198 7.53 1.68 22.78
C SER A 198 6.10 1.18 22.57
N ASP A 199 5.58 0.38 23.47
CA ASP A 199 4.22 -0.16 23.38
C ASP A 199 3.16 0.93 23.53
N GLU A 200 3.39 1.89 24.43
CA GLU A 200 2.48 3.03 24.61
C GLU A 200 2.38 3.92 23.36
N ARG A 201 3.51 4.16 22.69
CA ARG A 201 3.55 4.92 21.43
C ARG A 201 2.82 4.21 20.28
N LEU A 202 2.92 2.90 20.19
CA LEU A 202 2.22 2.11 19.18
C LEU A 202 0.71 2.07 19.40
N ASN A 203 0.25 2.10 20.67
CA ASN A 203 -1.17 2.11 21.00
C ASN A 203 -1.92 3.33 20.43
N VAL A 204 -1.21 4.41 20.11
CA VAL A 204 -1.79 5.59 19.43
C VAL A 204 -2.30 5.24 18.03
N LEU A 205 -1.76 4.21 17.38
CA LEU A 205 -2.19 3.76 16.05
C LEU A 205 -3.40 2.82 16.09
N LEU A 206 -3.79 2.32 17.27
CA LEU A 206 -4.96 1.46 17.41
C LEU A 206 -6.24 2.27 17.22
N LEU A 207 -7.11 1.78 16.36
CA LEU A 207 -8.44 2.34 16.17
C LEU A 207 -9.33 2.02 17.36
N THR A 208 -9.97 3.05 17.90
CA THR A 208 -11.02 2.88 18.92
C THR A 208 -12.29 2.29 18.28
N ARG A 209 -13.23 1.83 19.09
CA ARG A 209 -14.52 1.35 18.58
C ARG A 209 -15.24 2.41 17.72
N ARG A 210 -15.13 3.68 18.11
CA ARG A 210 -15.71 4.79 17.34
C ARG A 210 -15.00 4.97 15.99
N ASP A 211 -13.69 4.88 15.98
CA ASP A 211 -12.90 5.01 14.75
C ASP A 211 -13.22 3.88 13.78
N TRP A 212 -13.34 2.65 14.27
CA TRP A 212 -13.78 1.51 13.50
C TRP A 212 -15.15 1.71 12.88
N MET A 213 -16.12 2.25 13.64
CA MET A 213 -17.46 2.58 13.10
C MET A 213 -17.36 3.59 11.95
N ILE A 214 -16.52 4.63 12.09
CA ILE A 214 -16.33 5.63 11.04
C ILE A 214 -15.69 4.99 9.79
N VAL A 215 -14.63 4.20 9.96
CA VAL A 215 -13.95 3.52 8.86
C VAL A 215 -14.91 2.58 8.12
N ILE A 216 -15.64 1.75 8.84
CA ILE A 216 -16.62 0.83 8.24
C ILE A 216 -17.73 1.62 7.52
N ALA A 217 -18.22 2.72 8.11
CA ALA A 217 -19.23 3.56 7.46
C ALA A 217 -18.70 4.17 6.16
N VAL A 218 -17.46 4.69 6.14
CA VAL A 218 -16.83 5.22 4.93
C VAL A 218 -16.71 4.14 3.85
N LEU A 219 -16.18 2.95 4.21
CA LEU A 219 -16.02 1.86 3.25
C LEU A 219 -17.37 1.34 2.74
N ALA A 220 -18.39 1.28 3.59
CA ALA A 220 -19.75 0.88 3.21
C ALA A 220 -20.38 1.90 2.24
N VAL A 221 -20.25 3.20 2.52
CA VAL A 221 -20.72 4.26 1.62
C VAL A 221 -20.03 4.17 0.27
N LEU A 222 -18.71 4.00 0.25
CA LEU A 222 -17.95 3.84 -1.00
C LEU A 222 -18.44 2.61 -1.79
N LEU A 223 -18.63 1.48 -1.13
CA LEU A 223 -19.16 0.27 -1.76
C LEU A 223 -20.55 0.52 -2.39
N VAL A 224 -21.44 1.16 -1.64
CA VAL A 224 -22.79 1.52 -2.16
C VAL A 224 -22.68 2.43 -3.37
N VAL A 225 -21.83 3.46 -3.33
CA VAL A 225 -21.59 4.35 -4.48
C VAL A 225 -21.13 3.55 -5.71
N ARG A 226 -20.18 2.60 -5.53
CA ARG A 226 -19.69 1.77 -6.63
C ARG A 226 -20.77 0.84 -7.19
N LEU A 227 -21.62 0.28 -6.34
CA LEU A 227 -22.78 -0.51 -6.78
C LEU A 227 -23.76 0.33 -7.58
N LEU A 228 -24.07 1.54 -7.13
CA LEU A 228 -24.99 2.45 -7.83
C LEU A 228 -24.42 2.95 -9.18
N GLN A 229 -23.11 3.01 -9.31
CA GLN A 229 -22.44 3.33 -10.59
C GLN A 229 -22.52 2.18 -11.62
N GLY A 230 -23.13 1.04 -11.27
CA GLY A 230 -23.26 -0.12 -12.16
C GLY A 230 -21.94 -0.81 -12.49
N GLN A 231 -20.90 -0.54 -11.70
CA GLN A 231 -19.61 -1.19 -11.88
C GLN A 231 -19.76 -2.68 -11.51
N GLY A 232 -19.53 -3.57 -12.50
CA GLY A 232 -19.78 -5.01 -12.42
C GLY A 232 -18.99 -5.70 -11.29
N ILE A 233 -19.52 -5.60 -10.05
CA ILE A 233 -18.89 -6.14 -8.86
C ILE A 233 -19.13 -7.66 -8.72
N GLY A 234 -20.23 -8.17 -9.29
CA GLY A 234 -20.53 -9.58 -9.50
C GLY A 234 -19.95 -10.56 -8.47
N ALA A 235 -19.17 -11.51 -8.95
CA ALA A 235 -18.49 -12.52 -8.11
C ALA A 235 -17.56 -11.91 -7.06
N GLY A 236 -17.06 -10.69 -7.27
CA GLY A 236 -16.19 -9.99 -6.33
C GLY A 236 -16.86 -9.71 -4.98
N LEU A 237 -18.18 -9.48 -4.95
CA LEU A 237 -18.94 -9.28 -3.70
C LEU A 237 -18.91 -10.49 -2.77
N ILE A 238 -18.68 -11.67 -3.30
CA ILE A 238 -18.60 -12.90 -2.50
C ILE A 238 -17.15 -13.28 -2.25
N LEU A 239 -16.33 -13.31 -3.31
CA LEU A 239 -14.96 -13.81 -3.22
C LEU A 239 -14.04 -12.89 -2.41
N CYS A 240 -14.11 -11.56 -2.60
CA CYS A 240 -13.23 -10.67 -1.87
C CYS A 240 -13.51 -10.67 -0.36
N PRO A 241 -14.75 -10.52 0.14
CA PRO A 241 -15.03 -10.63 1.57
C PRO A 241 -14.66 -12.00 2.15
N LEU A 242 -14.90 -13.10 1.42
CA LEU A 242 -14.53 -14.44 1.85
C LEU A 242 -13.02 -14.55 2.05
N LEU A 243 -12.22 -14.07 1.10
CA LEU A 243 -10.76 -14.06 1.18
C LEU A 243 -10.25 -13.10 2.27
N ILE A 244 -10.89 -11.93 2.46
CA ILE A 244 -10.57 -11.00 3.56
C ILE A 244 -10.77 -11.70 4.92
N VAL A 245 -11.90 -12.38 5.12
CA VAL A 245 -12.19 -13.12 6.35
C VAL A 245 -11.18 -14.24 6.55
N LEU A 246 -10.82 -14.98 5.51
CA LEU A 246 -9.79 -16.02 5.57
C LEU A 246 -8.43 -15.43 5.97
N CYS A 247 -7.98 -14.36 5.32
CA CYS A 247 -6.74 -13.69 5.63
C CYS A 247 -6.75 -13.12 7.06
N TRP A 248 -7.85 -12.52 7.46
CA TRP A 248 -8.04 -12.02 8.83
C TRP A 248 -8.02 -13.15 9.86
N GLY A 249 -8.67 -14.29 9.55
CA GLY A 249 -8.61 -15.50 10.36
C GLY A 249 -7.17 -16.00 10.57
N ILE A 250 -6.33 -16.00 9.51
CA ILE A 250 -4.92 -16.36 9.60
C ILE A 250 -4.18 -15.38 10.53
N LEU A 251 -4.43 -14.07 10.43
CA LEU A 251 -3.86 -13.08 11.37
C LEU A 251 -4.30 -13.34 12.81
N TRP A 252 -5.56 -13.68 13.00
CA TRP A 252 -6.12 -13.99 14.32
C TRP A 252 -5.46 -15.20 14.97
N PHE A 253 -5.21 -16.26 14.23
CA PHE A 253 -4.56 -17.48 14.73
C PHE A 253 -3.05 -17.34 14.93
N ARG A 254 -2.42 -16.28 14.41
CA ARG A 254 -1.02 -16.01 14.71
C ARG A 254 -0.87 -15.66 16.19
N GLU A 255 0.05 -16.36 16.83
CA GLU A 255 0.34 -16.15 18.23
C GLU A 255 0.75 -14.69 18.50
N ARG A 256 -0.03 -14.00 19.33
CA ARG A 256 0.22 -12.62 19.75
C ARG A 256 1.34 -12.56 20.78
N LYS A 257 2.57 -12.92 20.41
CA LYS A 257 3.70 -12.75 21.31
C LYS A 257 3.94 -11.26 21.55
N ARG A 258 4.19 -10.89 22.81
CA ARG A 258 4.81 -9.61 23.15
C ARG A 258 6.13 -9.54 22.41
N GLY A 259 6.33 -8.54 21.57
CA GLY A 259 7.52 -8.41 20.76
C GLY A 259 7.39 -7.31 19.74
N ASP A 260 8.47 -7.06 19.02
CA ASP A 260 8.59 -5.99 18.04
C ASP A 260 7.58 -6.11 16.90
N THR A 261 7.16 -4.97 16.36
CA THR A 261 6.35 -4.84 15.14
C THR A 261 7.18 -4.20 14.03
N LEU A 262 6.66 -4.17 12.80
CA LEU A 262 7.30 -3.43 11.70
C LEU A 262 7.45 -1.93 11.99
N LEU A 263 6.67 -1.40 12.95
CA LEU A 263 6.64 0.03 13.30
C LEU A 263 7.48 0.36 14.54
N ASP A 264 8.09 -0.63 15.20
CA ASP A 264 8.91 -0.37 16.38
C ASP A 264 10.12 0.49 16.05
N GLY A 265 10.37 1.47 16.92
CA GLY A 265 11.42 2.46 16.74
C GLY A 265 11.21 3.46 15.60
N ARG A 266 10.01 3.45 14.96
CA ARG A 266 9.67 4.37 13.86
C ARG A 266 8.72 5.49 14.27
N LEU A 267 8.28 5.49 15.51
CA LEU A 267 7.47 6.53 16.10
C LEU A 267 8.27 7.33 17.14
N PRO A 268 8.31 8.66 17.11
CA PRO A 268 7.71 9.56 16.09
C PRO A 268 8.42 9.42 14.73
N ILE A 269 7.71 9.81 13.65
CA ILE A 269 8.28 9.75 12.30
C ILE A 269 9.55 10.61 12.25
N ARG A 270 10.65 9.99 11.82
CA ARG A 270 11.87 10.69 11.43
C ARG A 270 11.98 10.60 9.92
N PRO A 271 11.69 11.69 9.18
CA PRO A 271 11.75 11.68 7.73
C PRO A 271 13.14 11.27 7.25
N LEU A 272 13.19 10.54 6.14
CA LEU A 272 14.43 10.34 5.38
C LEU A 272 15.08 11.70 5.10
N ALA A 273 16.42 11.79 5.09
CA ALA A 273 17.08 13.05 4.74
C ALA A 273 16.57 13.56 3.38
N LEU A 274 16.27 14.88 3.29
CA LEU A 274 15.70 15.49 2.07
C LEU A 274 16.55 15.23 0.83
N THR A 275 17.87 15.31 0.96
CA THR A 275 18.81 14.98 -0.13
C THR A 275 18.68 13.54 -0.60
N SER A 276 18.50 12.61 0.32
CA SER A 276 18.27 11.19 0.03
C SER A 276 16.94 10.95 -0.66
N PHE A 277 15.90 11.67 -0.24
CA PHE A 277 14.58 11.63 -0.89
C PHE A 277 14.65 12.16 -2.32
N ILE A 278 15.27 13.34 -2.53
CA ILE A 278 15.43 13.95 -3.85
C ILE A 278 16.22 13.03 -4.77
N LEU A 279 17.29 12.41 -4.27
CA LEU A 279 18.10 11.48 -5.06
C LEU A 279 17.28 10.25 -5.49
N ALA A 280 16.54 9.65 -4.57
CA ALA A 280 15.72 8.46 -4.86
C ALA A 280 14.57 8.80 -5.83
N ALA A 281 13.86 9.91 -5.60
CA ALA A 281 12.78 10.39 -6.46
C ALA A 281 13.28 10.81 -7.85
N GLY A 282 14.42 11.51 -7.92
CA GLY A 282 15.07 11.88 -9.17
C GLY A 282 15.50 10.67 -9.99
N LEU A 283 16.06 9.66 -9.34
CA LEU A 283 16.44 8.40 -9.98
C LEU A 283 15.20 7.66 -10.54
N PHE A 284 14.14 7.56 -9.74
CA PHE A 284 12.87 6.95 -10.18
C PHE A 284 12.32 7.64 -11.42
N LEU A 285 12.22 8.98 -11.41
CA LEU A 285 11.71 9.74 -12.55
C LEU A 285 12.63 9.64 -13.77
N ALA A 286 13.94 9.78 -13.59
CA ALA A 286 14.90 9.72 -14.69
C ALA A 286 14.86 8.36 -15.40
N VAL A 287 14.84 7.26 -14.62
CA VAL A 287 14.75 5.91 -15.17
C VAL A 287 13.37 5.67 -15.80
N GLY A 288 12.28 6.22 -15.21
CA GLY A 288 10.94 6.16 -15.79
C GLY A 288 10.85 6.87 -17.14
N ILE A 289 11.43 8.07 -17.27
CA ILE A 289 11.55 8.80 -18.55
C ILE A 289 12.33 7.99 -19.57
N PHE A 290 13.47 7.46 -19.16
CA PHE A 290 14.30 6.62 -20.03
C PHE A 290 13.49 5.42 -20.53
N ALA A 291 12.82 4.71 -19.64
CA ALA A 291 12.03 3.52 -19.95
C ALA A 291 10.84 3.82 -20.87
N TYR A 292 10.16 4.95 -20.65
CA TYR A 292 9.06 5.38 -21.51
C TYR A 292 9.52 5.64 -22.95
N ASN A 293 10.73 6.19 -23.15
CA ASN A 293 11.30 6.48 -24.46
C ASN A 293 11.99 5.29 -25.12
N LEU A 294 12.07 4.12 -24.47
CA LEU A 294 12.62 2.93 -25.10
C LEU A 294 11.80 2.57 -26.34
N PRO A 295 12.47 2.15 -27.44
CA PRO A 295 11.77 1.60 -28.59
C PRO A 295 10.98 0.35 -28.18
N ASP A 296 9.97 0.01 -28.97
CA ASP A 296 9.18 -1.19 -28.73
C ASP A 296 10.02 -2.43 -29.09
N ILE A 297 10.75 -2.92 -28.10
CA ILE A 297 11.59 -4.11 -28.24
C ILE A 297 10.69 -5.34 -28.17
N GLN A 298 10.83 -6.22 -29.15
CA GLN A 298 10.14 -7.51 -29.16
C GLN A 298 11.17 -8.65 -29.11
N PHE A 299 11.00 -9.54 -28.15
CA PHE A 299 11.76 -10.79 -28.05
C PHE A 299 10.84 -11.94 -28.50
N GLY A 300 10.73 -12.14 -29.81
CA GLY A 300 9.71 -13.01 -30.39
C GLY A 300 8.30 -12.44 -30.15
N THR A 301 7.47 -13.15 -29.42
CA THR A 301 6.09 -12.71 -29.02
C THR A 301 6.06 -11.97 -27.68
N ILE A 302 7.20 -11.85 -26.99
CA ILE A 302 7.27 -11.28 -25.63
C ILE A 302 7.80 -9.85 -25.72
N THR A 303 7.07 -8.92 -25.12
CA THR A 303 7.49 -7.52 -24.95
C THR A 303 7.89 -7.28 -23.48
N PRO A 304 8.67 -6.23 -23.17
CA PRO A 304 8.95 -5.83 -21.79
C PRO A 304 7.66 -5.57 -20.98
N PHE A 305 6.61 -5.03 -21.60
CA PHE A 305 5.30 -4.84 -21.00
C PHE A 305 4.67 -6.19 -20.59
N THR A 306 4.71 -7.18 -21.50
CA THR A 306 4.20 -8.54 -21.21
C THR A 306 4.95 -9.19 -20.04
N LEU A 307 6.28 -8.96 -19.93
CA LEU A 307 7.07 -9.46 -18.79
C LEU A 307 6.63 -8.86 -17.47
N ILE A 308 6.28 -7.58 -17.42
CA ILE A 308 5.76 -6.94 -16.20
C ILE A 308 4.40 -7.56 -15.83
N GLY A 309 3.51 -7.74 -16.79
CA GLY A 309 2.22 -8.41 -16.58
C GLY A 309 2.36 -9.86 -16.11
N LEU A 310 3.32 -10.61 -16.66
CA LEU A 310 3.68 -11.94 -16.19
C LEU A 310 4.24 -11.92 -14.76
N GLY A 311 5.04 -10.91 -14.41
CA GLY A 311 5.54 -10.70 -13.04
C GLY A 311 4.39 -10.50 -12.04
N PHE A 312 3.41 -9.65 -12.35
CA PHE A 312 2.21 -9.49 -11.54
C PHE A 312 1.43 -10.80 -11.40
N THR A 313 1.25 -11.53 -12.51
CA THR A 313 0.55 -12.82 -12.50
C THR A 313 1.28 -13.85 -11.65
N ALA A 314 2.61 -13.96 -11.81
CA ALA A 314 3.43 -14.88 -11.04
C ALA A 314 3.38 -14.56 -9.53
N TYR A 315 3.44 -13.27 -9.17
CA TYR A 315 3.30 -12.84 -7.78
C TYR A 315 1.92 -13.22 -7.21
N GLY A 316 0.84 -12.93 -7.94
CA GLY A 316 -0.52 -13.26 -7.51
C GLY A 316 -0.77 -14.76 -7.37
N LEU A 317 -0.21 -15.57 -8.26
CA LEU A 317 -0.25 -17.05 -8.14
C LEU A 317 0.55 -17.54 -6.94
N ALA A 318 1.75 -16.99 -6.72
CA ALA A 318 2.60 -17.37 -5.60
C ALA A 318 2.01 -16.91 -4.25
N TRP A 319 1.31 -15.78 -4.23
CA TRP A 319 0.75 -15.20 -3.01
C TRP A 319 -0.24 -16.15 -2.31
N LEU A 320 -1.19 -16.72 -3.06
CA LEU A 320 -2.22 -17.61 -2.51
C LEU A 320 -1.64 -18.84 -1.79
N PRO A 321 -0.78 -19.69 -2.42
CA PRO A 321 -0.21 -20.84 -1.75
C PRO A 321 0.79 -20.47 -0.66
N THR A 322 1.62 -19.44 -0.89
CA THR A 322 2.65 -19.04 0.09
C THR A 322 2.03 -18.53 1.38
N VAL A 323 1.06 -17.64 1.29
CA VAL A 323 0.40 -17.07 2.47
C VAL A 323 -0.46 -18.11 3.17
N SER A 324 -1.24 -18.90 2.42
CA SER A 324 -2.15 -19.90 2.99
C SER A 324 -1.39 -21.07 3.62
N LEU A 325 -0.41 -21.64 2.91
CA LEU A 325 0.34 -22.80 3.38
C LEU A 325 1.37 -22.42 4.46
N VAL A 326 2.22 -21.43 4.19
CA VAL A 326 3.30 -21.11 5.13
C VAL A 326 2.73 -20.59 6.45
N LEU A 327 1.83 -19.61 6.41
CA LEU A 327 1.29 -19.01 7.63
C LEU A 327 0.26 -19.93 8.32
N GLY A 328 -0.60 -20.58 7.56
CA GLY A 328 -1.60 -21.51 8.09
C GLY A 328 -0.95 -22.72 8.76
N VAL A 329 -0.03 -23.39 8.06
CA VAL A 329 0.67 -24.58 8.58
C VAL A 329 1.59 -24.21 9.75
N GLN A 330 2.34 -23.11 9.67
CA GLN A 330 3.17 -22.67 10.80
C GLN A 330 2.33 -22.34 12.05
N GLY A 331 1.18 -21.66 11.87
CA GLY A 331 0.26 -21.38 12.96
C GLY A 331 -0.26 -22.67 13.62
N TYR A 332 -0.68 -23.63 12.80
CA TYR A 332 -1.19 -24.92 13.27
C TYR A 332 -0.13 -25.75 14.00
N LEU A 333 1.07 -25.87 13.44
CA LEU A 333 2.17 -26.64 14.05
C LEU A 333 2.59 -26.02 15.41
N ARG A 334 2.60 -24.70 15.53
CA ARG A 334 2.89 -24.01 16.81
C ARG A 334 1.81 -24.30 17.85
N GLN A 335 0.52 -24.31 17.47
CA GLN A 335 -0.56 -24.66 18.39
C GLN A 335 -0.45 -26.11 18.88
N LEU A 336 -0.05 -27.04 18.03
CA LEU A 336 0.17 -28.43 18.43
C LEU A 336 1.34 -28.56 19.40
N ALA A 337 2.41 -27.77 19.21
CA ALA A 337 3.57 -27.78 20.13
C ALA A 337 3.21 -27.22 21.52
N THR A 338 2.38 -26.14 21.57
CA THR A 338 1.96 -25.54 22.85
C THR A 338 0.93 -26.37 23.62
N ARG A 339 0.16 -27.25 22.95
CA ARG A 339 -0.76 -28.17 23.62
C ARG A 339 -0.09 -29.39 24.24
N LYS A 340 1.17 -29.66 23.91
CA LYS A 340 1.95 -30.78 24.45
C LYS A 340 2.82 -30.41 25.65
N MET A 341 2.86 -29.13 26.03
CA MET A 341 3.47 -28.61 27.26
C MET A 341 2.35 -28.29 28.27
#